data_462bfdf2dafa0bb53c3287dc36545ff4
#
_entry.id   462bfdf2dafa0bb53c3287dc36545ff4
#
_cell.length_a   1.000
_cell.length_b   1.000
_cell.length_c   1.000
_cell.angle_alpha   90.00
_cell.angle_beta   90.00
_cell.angle_gamma   90.00
#
_symmetry.space_group_name_H-M   'P 1'
#
loop_
_entity.id
_entity.type
_entity.pdbx_description
1 polymer ?
#
loop_
_entity_poly.entity_id
_entity_poly.type
_entity_poly.pdbx_seq_one_letter_code
_entity_poly.pdbx_strand_id
1 'polypeptide(L)'
;MKLHLLAALLGCALACGPALAEGKYRNPDNTNLGDPGEGTYPIPYKMPVVAEVTAQLQSIRAFMDRATPTRIVSKRTGQPITDLRTPNADAVFERSAGDYGIQVYEMGVVHSGLLKAAQITGDQGFTGMTRRHFGFFNDTLPYFRAQEQKFRLERGNSFSRFLDPRSLDDTGSMCAALIRARLAKVGPDLKSMIDTCSDWVAKRQFRLEDGTMARKRPQEVSLWADDMYMSIPALAEMGRLTGKRVHFDDAVGNVLGMSSRMFNPQLGLYTHGWHANHQDAPRFYWARANGWAVLAMSDLLDVLPKDHPGYPKVLAQLRASLKGIAELQSGSGLWHQMLDRNDSYLETSASAMFTYVFAHAVNEGWVSPTTYGSIAQAGWNALSTRINSLGQVEGTCVGTTLASDMVYYYHRPTSVDALHGYGPMLMAGAEIIRLVKNPAFEVQHKVRTYHYMPKGGQTDYREHH
;
A
#
# COMPACT_ATOMS: atom_id res chain seq x y z
N MET A 1 12.69 23.04 -80.67
CA MET A 1 13.64 23.05 -79.57
C MET A 1 13.10 22.02 -78.57
N LYS A 2 13.89 21.03 -78.27
CA LYS A 2 13.48 19.68 -77.85
C LYS A 2 13.26 19.58 -76.38
N LEU A 3 12.04 19.19 -75.94
CA LEU A 3 11.73 18.66 -74.62
C LEU A 3 12.31 17.28 -74.45
N HIS A 4 13.03 17.03 -73.38
CA HIS A 4 13.33 15.69 -72.90
C HIS A 4 12.50 15.40 -71.64
N LEU A 5 11.55 14.49 -71.79
CA LEU A 5 10.88 13.81 -70.71
C LEU A 5 11.83 12.79 -70.06
N LEU A 6 12.08 12.92 -68.75
CA LEU A 6 12.67 11.90 -67.93
C LEU A 6 11.51 11.24 -67.14
N ALA A 7 11.19 10.02 -67.51
CA ALA A 7 10.29 9.16 -66.73
C ALA A 7 11.03 8.53 -65.56
N ALA A 8 10.68 8.94 -64.33
CA ALA A 8 11.16 8.26 -63.11
C ALA A 8 10.22 7.07 -62.81
N LEU A 9 10.70 5.90 -62.97
CA LEU A 9 10.08 4.64 -62.52
C LEU A 9 10.20 4.61 -60.98
N LEU A 10 9.10 4.92 -60.28
CA LEU A 10 8.95 4.55 -58.88
C LEU A 10 8.65 3.06 -58.77
N GLY A 11 9.64 2.27 -58.40
CA GLY A 11 9.45 0.88 -57.98
C GLY A 11 8.74 0.86 -56.62
N CYS A 12 7.46 0.50 -56.60
CA CYS A 12 6.80 0.07 -55.40
C CYS A 12 7.43 -1.24 -54.91
N ALA A 13 8.36 -1.18 -54.02
CA ALA A 13 8.72 -2.33 -53.18
C ALA A 13 7.54 -2.60 -52.26
N LEU A 14 6.67 -3.50 -52.61
CA LEU A 14 5.77 -4.18 -51.70
C LEU A 14 6.63 -4.89 -50.68
N ALA A 15 6.79 -4.26 -49.51
CA ALA A 15 7.29 -4.97 -48.35
C ALA A 15 6.25 -6.05 -48.00
N CYS A 16 6.50 -7.29 -48.45
CA CYS A 16 5.88 -8.45 -47.86
C CYS A 16 6.26 -8.47 -46.40
N GLY A 17 5.35 -8.00 -45.54
CA GLY A 17 5.43 -8.32 -44.14
C GLY A 17 5.55 -9.82 -43.94
N PRO A 18 6.17 -10.28 -42.87
CA PRO A 18 6.30 -11.72 -42.64
C PRO A 18 4.90 -12.33 -42.72
N ALA A 19 4.77 -13.30 -43.66
CA ALA A 19 3.56 -14.11 -43.75
C ALA A 19 3.32 -14.67 -42.35
N LEU A 20 2.20 -14.33 -41.77
CA LEU A 20 1.75 -14.94 -40.52
C LEU A 20 1.79 -16.45 -40.78
N ALA A 21 2.65 -17.15 -40.05
CA ALA A 21 2.73 -18.60 -40.14
C ALA A 21 1.31 -19.12 -39.94
N GLU A 22 0.76 -19.72 -41.00
CA GLU A 22 -0.55 -20.36 -40.90
C GLU A 22 -0.44 -21.46 -39.88
N GLY A 23 -1.06 -21.21 -38.70
CA GLY A 23 -1.09 -22.20 -37.63
C GLY A 23 -1.67 -23.50 -38.15
N LYS A 24 -1.05 -24.63 -37.82
CA LYS A 24 -1.40 -25.99 -38.24
C LYS A 24 -2.86 -26.39 -37.93
N TYR A 25 -3.63 -25.57 -37.22
CA TYR A 25 -4.98 -25.88 -36.76
C TYR A 25 -5.91 -24.68 -36.98
N ARG A 26 -6.52 -24.61 -38.16
CA ARG A 26 -7.72 -23.79 -38.37
C ARG A 26 -8.93 -24.60 -37.91
N ASN A 27 -9.15 -24.70 -36.63
CA ASN A 27 -10.41 -25.18 -36.10
C ASN A 27 -11.26 -23.95 -35.78
N PRO A 28 -12.40 -23.70 -36.44
CA PRO A 28 -13.27 -22.57 -36.17
C PRO A 28 -13.83 -22.60 -34.74
N ASP A 29 -13.85 -23.77 -34.10
CA ASP A 29 -14.29 -23.93 -32.70
C ASP A 29 -13.14 -23.78 -31.70
N ASN A 30 -11.90 -23.61 -32.19
CA ASN A 30 -10.74 -23.44 -31.35
C ASN A 30 -10.46 -21.95 -31.11
N THR A 31 -10.89 -21.44 -29.95
CA THR A 31 -10.61 -20.07 -29.51
C THR A 31 -9.13 -19.84 -29.17
N ASN A 32 -8.32 -20.89 -29.11
CA ASN A 32 -6.87 -20.81 -28.89
C ASN A 32 -6.13 -20.59 -30.24
N LEU A 33 -6.46 -19.50 -30.89
CA LEU A 33 -5.81 -19.10 -32.16
C LEU A 33 -4.40 -18.62 -31.88
N GLY A 34 -3.43 -19.51 -31.88
CA GLY A 34 -2.02 -19.21 -31.90
C GLY A 34 -1.53 -18.08 -31.01
N ASP A 35 -0.27 -17.97 -30.75
CA ASP A 35 0.27 -16.85 -29.96
C ASP A 35 0.23 -15.55 -30.80
N PRO A 36 -0.49 -14.46 -30.39
CA PRO A 36 -0.47 -13.21 -31.14
C PRO A 36 0.86 -12.47 -31.06
N GLY A 37 1.88 -13.04 -30.40
CA GLY A 37 3.13 -12.36 -30.11
C GLY A 37 3.06 -11.48 -28.89
N GLU A 38 4.21 -11.09 -28.38
CA GLU A 38 4.35 -10.28 -27.15
C GLU A 38 3.80 -8.85 -27.25
N GLY A 39 3.39 -8.40 -28.44
CA GLY A 39 3.04 -7.01 -28.73
C GLY A 39 1.58 -6.61 -28.53
N THR A 40 0.70 -7.50 -28.06
CA THR A 40 -0.76 -7.22 -27.99
C THR A 40 -1.24 -6.71 -26.64
N TYR A 41 -0.44 -6.80 -25.59
CA TYR A 41 -0.79 -6.26 -24.29
C TYR A 41 -0.29 -4.82 -24.13
N PRO A 42 -1.09 -3.92 -23.56
CA PRO A 42 -0.69 -2.51 -23.36
C PRO A 42 0.38 -2.33 -22.27
N ILE A 43 0.66 -3.38 -21.49
CA ILE A 43 1.68 -3.45 -20.45
C ILE A 43 2.53 -4.72 -20.62
N PRO A 44 3.76 -4.74 -20.09
CA PRO A 44 4.56 -5.98 -20.09
C PRO A 44 3.86 -7.07 -19.27
N TYR A 45 3.40 -8.14 -19.92
CA TYR A 45 2.87 -9.32 -19.25
C TYR A 45 3.96 -10.40 -19.25
N LYS A 46 4.83 -10.35 -18.24
CA LYS A 46 6.00 -11.22 -18.11
C LYS A 46 6.23 -11.64 -16.67
N MET A 47 7.01 -12.69 -16.48
CA MET A 47 7.50 -13.02 -15.14
C MET A 47 8.35 -11.86 -14.59
N PRO A 48 8.10 -11.39 -13.37
CA PRO A 48 8.93 -10.37 -12.74
C PRO A 48 10.36 -10.88 -12.54
N VAL A 49 11.35 -10.08 -12.94
CA VAL A 49 12.76 -10.38 -12.71
C VAL A 49 13.20 -9.78 -11.40
N VAL A 50 13.68 -10.61 -10.48
CA VAL A 50 14.03 -10.19 -9.10
C VAL A 50 14.99 -8.99 -9.06
N ALA A 51 16.00 -8.97 -9.95
CA ALA A 51 16.95 -7.86 -10.02
C ALA A 51 16.28 -6.55 -10.47
N GLU A 52 15.36 -6.60 -11.46
CA GLU A 52 14.62 -5.42 -11.92
C GLU A 52 13.71 -4.88 -10.82
N VAL A 53 12.95 -5.77 -10.15
CA VAL A 53 12.09 -5.38 -9.03
C VAL A 53 12.92 -4.74 -7.93
N THR A 54 14.04 -5.35 -7.55
CA THR A 54 14.92 -4.81 -6.49
C THR A 54 15.46 -3.42 -6.86
N ALA A 55 15.90 -3.22 -8.12
CA ALA A 55 16.37 -1.92 -8.58
C ALA A 55 15.27 -0.85 -8.53
N GLN A 56 14.04 -1.19 -8.88
CA GLN A 56 12.89 -0.29 -8.77
C GLN A 56 12.62 0.10 -7.31
N LEU A 57 12.64 -0.85 -6.37
CA LEU A 57 12.49 -0.54 -4.95
C LEU A 57 13.62 0.34 -4.42
N GLN A 58 14.86 0.11 -4.87
CA GLN A 58 16.01 0.95 -4.53
C GLN A 58 15.87 2.37 -5.08
N SER A 59 15.29 2.56 -6.27
CA SER A 59 15.03 3.89 -6.84
C SER A 59 13.99 4.66 -6.02
N ILE A 60 12.90 4.00 -5.60
CA ILE A 60 11.91 4.58 -4.69
C ILE A 60 12.56 4.99 -3.37
N ARG A 61 13.34 4.09 -2.75
CA ARG A 61 14.06 4.39 -1.51
C ARG A 61 14.97 5.62 -1.68
N ALA A 62 15.76 5.65 -2.75
CA ALA A 62 16.69 6.75 -3.01
C ALA A 62 15.97 8.10 -3.22
N PHE A 63 14.80 8.09 -3.87
CA PHE A 63 13.96 9.28 -3.99
C PHE A 63 13.46 9.73 -2.61
N MET A 64 12.88 8.82 -1.81
CA MET A 64 12.36 9.11 -0.48
C MET A 64 13.47 9.61 0.48
N ASP A 65 14.68 9.06 0.39
CA ASP A 65 15.83 9.49 1.17
C ASP A 65 16.17 10.99 0.93
N ARG A 66 16.10 11.43 -0.31
CA ARG A 66 16.36 12.84 -0.68
C ARG A 66 15.24 13.78 -0.28
N ALA A 67 13.99 13.31 -0.33
CA ALA A 67 12.79 14.13 -0.12
C ALA A 67 12.35 14.19 1.35
N THR A 68 13.14 13.67 2.29
CA THR A 68 12.79 13.60 3.73
C THR A 68 13.94 14.07 4.61
N PRO A 69 14.22 15.38 4.65
CA PRO A 69 15.30 15.94 5.46
C PRO A 69 15.07 15.71 6.96
N THR A 70 16.16 15.49 7.70
CA THR A 70 16.16 15.30 9.15
C THR A 70 16.98 16.40 9.81
N ARG A 71 16.52 17.64 9.71
CA ARG A 71 17.15 18.81 10.31
C ARG A 71 16.12 19.67 11.04
N ILE A 72 16.59 20.43 12.01
CA ILE A 72 15.80 21.47 12.68
C ILE A 72 16.26 22.83 12.15
N VAL A 73 15.30 23.67 11.79
CA VAL A 73 15.53 25.03 11.29
C VAL A 73 14.67 26.03 12.03
N SER A 74 15.11 27.28 12.01
CA SER A 74 14.25 28.39 12.45
C SER A 74 13.18 28.63 11.37
N LYS A 75 11.92 28.57 11.73
CA LYS A 75 10.79 28.87 10.83
C LYS A 75 10.88 30.30 10.27
N ARG A 76 11.45 31.21 11.04
CA ARG A 76 11.56 32.63 10.67
C ARG A 76 12.70 32.91 9.69
N THR A 77 13.86 32.28 9.87
CA THR A 77 15.07 32.59 9.12
C THR A 77 15.52 31.48 8.16
N GLY A 78 14.98 30.27 8.28
CA GLY A 78 15.42 29.08 7.55
C GLY A 78 16.79 28.53 8.00
N GLN A 79 17.46 29.20 8.95
CA GLN A 79 18.80 28.80 9.40
C GLN A 79 18.72 27.53 10.27
N PRO A 80 19.69 26.61 10.13
CA PRO A 80 19.78 25.43 10.96
C PRO A 80 19.89 25.75 12.45
N ILE A 81 19.20 24.99 13.29
CA ILE A 81 19.30 25.02 14.75
C ILE A 81 20.02 23.73 15.18
N THR A 82 21.28 23.88 15.59
CA THR A 82 22.14 22.76 15.99
C THR A 82 22.28 22.64 17.51
N ASP A 83 22.09 23.74 18.27
CA ASP A 83 22.08 23.70 19.73
C ASP A 83 20.70 23.32 20.26
N LEU A 84 20.58 22.08 20.71
CA LEU A 84 19.34 21.51 21.24
C LEU A 84 19.23 21.65 22.78
N ARG A 85 20.14 22.36 23.45
CA ARG A 85 20.09 22.56 24.91
C ARG A 85 19.07 23.63 25.30
N THR A 86 18.86 24.62 24.42
CA THR A 86 17.95 25.73 24.70
C THR A 86 16.79 25.74 23.70
N PRO A 87 15.53 25.44 24.13
CA PRO A 87 14.38 25.48 23.25
C PRO A 87 14.16 26.87 22.63
N ASN A 88 13.91 26.89 21.32
CA ASN A 88 13.57 28.06 20.52
C ASN A 88 12.13 27.94 20.00
N ALA A 89 11.32 28.99 20.16
CA ALA A 89 9.92 29.00 19.73
C ALA A 89 9.77 28.82 18.20
N ASP A 90 10.74 29.26 17.42
CA ASP A 90 10.73 29.17 15.96
C ASP A 90 11.23 27.83 15.42
N ALA A 91 11.73 26.92 16.26
CA ALA A 91 12.28 25.65 15.83
C ALA A 91 11.22 24.72 15.24
N VAL A 92 11.47 24.28 14.02
CA VAL A 92 10.61 23.33 13.30
C VAL A 92 11.48 22.31 12.54
N PHE A 93 10.89 21.17 12.18
CA PHE A 93 11.52 20.29 11.21
C PHE A 93 11.64 20.99 9.86
N GLU A 94 12.80 20.85 9.23
CA GLU A 94 13.02 21.38 7.89
C GLU A 94 12.02 20.78 6.91
N ARG A 95 11.47 21.65 6.05
CA ARG A 95 10.61 21.25 4.94
C ARG A 95 10.69 22.32 3.87
N SER A 96 11.33 21.99 2.75
CA SER A 96 11.37 22.78 1.54
C SER A 96 10.29 22.35 0.54
N ALA A 97 10.15 23.07 -0.56
CA ALA A 97 9.27 22.65 -1.64
C ALA A 97 9.72 21.29 -2.19
N GLY A 98 8.79 20.34 -2.30
CA GLY A 98 9.07 18.97 -2.71
C GLY A 98 9.47 18.02 -1.58
N ASP A 99 9.66 18.51 -0.35
CA ASP A 99 9.94 17.66 0.81
C ASP A 99 8.65 17.11 1.45
N TYR A 100 8.74 15.89 1.96
CA TYR A 100 7.67 15.25 2.70
C TYR A 100 7.80 15.47 4.21
N GLY A 101 6.66 15.55 4.87
CA GLY A 101 6.60 15.52 6.34
C GLY A 101 6.96 14.13 6.85
N ILE A 102 7.93 14.06 7.78
CA ILE A 102 8.43 12.78 8.30
C ILE A 102 7.58 12.16 9.41
N GLN A 103 6.58 12.89 9.91
CA GLN A 103 5.66 12.43 10.98
C GLN A 103 4.20 12.24 10.50
N VAL A 104 3.96 12.12 9.22
CA VAL A 104 2.63 11.83 8.68
C VAL A 104 2.38 10.32 8.65
N TYR A 105 1.10 9.91 8.67
CA TYR A 105 0.76 8.49 8.73
C TYR A 105 1.30 7.68 7.55
N GLU A 106 1.34 8.29 6.37
CA GLU A 106 1.88 7.67 5.16
C GLU A 106 3.36 7.29 5.35
N MET A 107 4.10 8.06 6.15
CA MET A 107 5.50 7.73 6.45
C MET A 107 5.63 6.49 7.32
N GLY A 108 4.67 6.23 8.21
CA GLY A 108 4.58 4.96 8.94
C GLY A 108 4.42 3.76 7.99
N VAL A 109 3.63 3.94 6.92
CA VAL A 109 3.47 2.93 5.85
C VAL A 109 4.77 2.74 5.07
N VAL A 110 5.46 3.84 4.72
CA VAL A 110 6.77 3.81 4.03
C VAL A 110 7.81 3.06 4.87
N HIS A 111 7.93 3.36 6.18
CA HIS A 111 8.85 2.64 7.06
C HIS A 111 8.52 1.15 7.15
N SER A 112 7.24 0.79 7.24
CA SER A 112 6.80 -0.61 7.23
C SER A 112 7.20 -1.31 5.92
N GLY A 113 7.02 -0.63 4.77
CA GLY A 113 7.44 -1.13 3.46
C GLY A 113 8.95 -1.29 3.33
N LEU A 114 9.74 -0.34 3.84
CA LEU A 114 11.21 -0.41 3.86
C LEU A 114 11.71 -1.57 4.72
N LEU A 115 11.13 -1.78 5.90
CA LEU A 115 11.48 -2.89 6.77
C LEU A 115 11.12 -4.25 6.14
N LYS A 116 9.97 -4.35 5.47
CA LYS A 116 9.56 -5.54 4.71
C LYS A 116 10.51 -5.80 3.53
N ALA A 117 10.88 -4.78 2.78
CA ALA A 117 11.84 -4.89 1.68
C ALA A 117 13.21 -5.37 2.18
N ALA A 118 13.72 -4.83 3.29
CA ALA A 118 14.96 -5.29 3.91
C ALA A 118 14.89 -6.76 4.34
N GLN A 119 13.79 -7.17 4.94
CA GLN A 119 13.57 -8.53 5.40
C GLN A 119 13.57 -9.54 4.23
N ILE A 120 12.88 -9.23 3.15
CA ILE A 120 12.69 -10.16 2.02
C ILE A 120 13.91 -10.19 1.11
N THR A 121 14.53 -9.03 0.85
CA THR A 121 15.69 -8.95 -0.05
C THR A 121 17.01 -9.27 0.65
N GLY A 122 17.08 -9.15 1.98
CA GLY A 122 18.33 -9.19 2.74
C GLY A 122 19.17 -7.91 2.63
N ASP A 123 18.76 -6.93 1.80
CA ASP A 123 19.47 -5.67 1.59
C ASP A 123 19.19 -4.68 2.74
N GLN A 124 20.16 -4.56 3.66
CA GLN A 124 20.08 -3.64 4.79
C GLN A 124 20.10 -2.16 4.39
N GLY A 125 20.40 -1.84 3.14
CA GLY A 125 20.27 -0.49 2.59
C GLY A 125 18.85 0.06 2.75
N PHE A 126 17.82 -0.78 2.70
CA PHE A 126 16.43 -0.38 2.94
C PHE A 126 16.16 0.09 4.37
N THR A 127 16.96 -0.30 5.36
CA THR A 127 16.77 0.16 6.76
C THR A 127 17.38 1.55 7.03
N GLY A 128 18.22 2.08 6.13
CA GLY A 128 18.97 3.32 6.33
C GLY A 128 18.09 4.53 6.64
N MET A 129 17.04 4.75 5.84
CA MET A 129 16.08 5.83 6.03
C MET A 129 15.32 5.69 7.38
N THR A 130 14.85 4.50 7.70
CA THR A 130 14.16 4.23 8.97
C THR A 130 15.07 4.51 10.16
N ARG A 131 16.32 4.08 10.10
CA ARG A 131 17.33 4.33 11.14
C ARG A 131 17.58 5.84 11.31
N ARG A 132 17.72 6.59 10.20
CA ARG A 132 17.93 8.03 10.22
C ARG A 132 16.74 8.77 10.82
N HIS A 133 15.51 8.49 10.39
CA HIS A 133 14.31 9.16 10.88
C HIS A 133 14.06 8.86 12.36
N PHE A 134 14.13 7.61 12.76
CA PHE A 134 13.87 7.23 14.14
C PHE A 134 14.99 7.63 15.10
N GLY A 135 16.24 7.67 14.61
CA GLY A 135 17.34 8.31 15.32
C GLY A 135 17.08 9.78 15.55
N PHE A 136 16.73 10.51 14.49
CA PHE A 136 16.38 11.93 14.58
C PHE A 136 15.20 12.20 15.53
N PHE A 137 14.16 11.37 15.50
CA PHE A 137 13.05 11.48 16.43
C PHE A 137 13.49 11.26 17.88
N ASN A 138 14.27 10.21 18.15
CA ASN A 138 14.80 9.93 19.47
C ASN A 138 15.61 11.10 20.03
N ASP A 139 16.48 11.67 19.21
CA ASP A 139 17.43 12.71 19.61
C ASP A 139 16.74 14.08 19.81
N THR A 140 15.66 14.34 19.07
CA THR A 140 15.00 15.65 19.06
C THR A 140 13.72 15.72 19.89
N LEU A 141 13.11 14.58 20.26
CA LEU A 141 11.90 14.52 21.05
C LEU A 141 12.02 15.26 22.40
N PRO A 142 13.12 15.14 23.18
CA PRO A 142 13.29 15.88 24.43
C PRO A 142 13.27 17.40 24.21
N TYR A 143 13.92 17.87 23.15
CA TYR A 143 13.95 19.29 22.78
C TYR A 143 12.55 19.83 22.49
N PHE A 144 11.74 19.12 21.69
CA PHE A 144 10.40 19.57 21.34
C PHE A 144 9.41 19.45 22.50
N ARG A 145 9.62 18.51 23.43
CA ARG A 145 8.87 18.47 24.71
C ARG A 145 9.18 19.70 25.56
N ALA A 146 10.44 20.08 25.66
CA ALA A 146 10.85 21.29 26.39
C ALA A 146 10.36 22.57 25.69
N GLN A 147 10.33 22.61 24.36
CA GLN A 147 9.75 23.70 23.58
C GLN A 147 8.27 23.88 23.92
N GLU A 148 7.48 22.80 23.91
CA GLU A 148 6.05 22.83 24.21
C GLU A 148 5.80 23.33 25.65
N GLN A 149 6.55 22.79 26.60
CA GLN A 149 6.42 23.20 28.01
C GLN A 149 6.73 24.70 28.23
N LYS A 150 7.76 25.21 27.52
CA LYS A 150 8.21 26.58 27.67
C LYS A 150 7.32 27.61 26.99
N PHE A 151 6.87 27.30 25.75
CA PHE A 151 6.22 28.30 24.89
C PHE A 151 4.74 28.08 24.68
N ARG A 152 4.19 26.88 24.98
CA ARG A 152 2.75 26.54 24.83
C ARG A 152 2.21 26.99 23.46
N LEU A 153 2.84 26.57 22.40
CA LEU A 153 2.57 27.03 21.04
C LEU A 153 1.12 26.71 20.61
N GLU A 154 0.32 27.71 20.26
CA GLU A 154 -1.11 27.57 19.89
C GLU A 154 -1.35 26.51 18.79
N ARG A 155 -0.43 26.42 17.84
CA ARG A 155 -0.50 25.44 16.74
C ARG A 155 0.32 24.17 17.00
N GLY A 156 0.85 24.05 18.24
CA GLY A 156 1.77 23.00 18.61
C GLY A 156 3.13 23.11 17.91
N ASN A 157 3.95 22.09 18.07
CA ASN A 157 5.28 21.99 17.46
C ASN A 157 5.36 20.85 16.45
N SER A 158 6.55 20.57 15.90
CA SER A 158 6.75 19.51 14.92
C SER A 158 6.41 18.09 15.41
N PHE A 159 6.37 17.87 16.72
CA PHE A 159 5.95 16.61 17.34
C PHE A 159 4.50 16.59 17.84
N SER A 160 3.74 17.67 17.69
CA SER A 160 2.42 17.78 18.32
C SER A 160 1.46 16.67 17.96
N ARG A 161 1.44 16.25 16.69
CA ARG A 161 0.59 15.14 16.26
C ARG A 161 0.91 13.84 17.02
N PHE A 162 2.17 13.59 17.29
CA PHE A 162 2.60 12.40 18.01
C PHE A 162 2.45 12.54 19.54
N LEU A 163 2.73 13.75 20.10
CA LEU A 163 2.67 14.00 21.54
C LEU A 163 1.25 14.18 22.05
N ASP A 164 0.38 14.79 21.25
CA ASP A 164 -1.04 15.01 21.53
C ASP A 164 -1.91 14.63 20.34
N PRO A 165 -2.01 13.33 20.01
CA PRO A 165 -2.78 12.84 18.86
C PRO A 165 -4.26 13.20 18.99
N ARG A 166 -4.89 13.54 17.87
CA ARG A 166 -6.32 13.87 17.77
C ARG A 166 -7.10 12.85 16.93
N SER A 167 -6.40 11.99 16.24
CA SER A 167 -6.95 10.89 15.42
C SER A 167 -5.93 9.78 15.25
N LEU A 168 -6.40 8.65 14.78
CA LEU A 168 -5.52 7.51 14.42
C LEU A 168 -4.48 7.88 13.35
N ASP A 169 -4.80 8.81 12.45
CA ASP A 169 -3.85 9.31 11.44
C ASP A 169 -2.61 9.97 12.06
N ASP A 170 -2.73 10.52 13.27
CA ASP A 170 -1.60 11.22 13.92
C ASP A 170 -0.54 10.23 14.45
N THR A 171 -0.92 8.98 14.74
CA THR A 171 0.00 8.08 15.47
C THR A 171 -0.07 6.60 15.09
N GLY A 172 -1.19 6.10 14.55
CA GLY A 172 -1.44 4.65 14.44
C GLY A 172 -0.46 3.89 13.57
N SER A 173 -0.38 4.17 12.27
CA SER A 173 0.57 3.50 11.36
C SER A 173 2.02 3.74 11.75
N MET A 174 2.34 4.95 12.27
CA MET A 174 3.67 5.26 12.78
C MET A 174 4.00 4.40 14.02
N CYS A 175 3.04 4.16 14.91
CA CYS A 175 3.21 3.29 16.07
C CYS A 175 3.56 1.85 15.65
N ALA A 176 2.85 1.31 14.66
CA ALA A 176 3.18 0.01 14.09
C ALA A 176 4.62 -0.03 13.54
N ALA A 177 5.01 1.01 12.79
CA ALA A 177 6.35 1.11 12.22
C ALA A 177 7.46 1.22 13.30
N LEU A 178 7.23 1.99 14.36
CA LEU A 178 8.16 2.10 15.50
C LEU A 178 8.36 0.74 16.19
N ILE A 179 7.27 0.00 16.42
CA ILE A 179 7.33 -1.33 17.04
C ILE A 179 8.08 -2.31 16.13
N ARG A 180 7.76 -2.33 14.82
CA ARG A 180 8.45 -3.15 13.82
C ARG A 180 9.96 -2.87 13.78
N ALA A 181 10.34 -1.59 13.76
CA ALA A 181 11.75 -1.19 13.78
C ALA A 181 12.45 -1.66 15.05
N ARG A 182 11.82 -1.50 16.22
CA ARG A 182 12.37 -2.01 17.48
C ARG A 182 12.58 -3.51 17.48
N LEU A 183 11.58 -4.27 17.03
CA LEU A 183 11.66 -5.73 16.93
C LEU A 183 12.74 -6.19 15.93
N ALA A 184 12.91 -5.44 14.83
CA ALA A 184 13.95 -5.66 13.83
C ALA A 184 15.33 -5.12 14.26
N LYS A 185 15.46 -4.49 15.42
CA LYS A 185 16.68 -3.82 15.93
C LYS A 185 17.22 -2.74 14.96
N VAL A 186 16.33 -2.01 14.34
CA VAL A 186 16.63 -0.90 13.42
C VAL A 186 16.44 0.43 14.13
N GLY A 187 17.53 1.16 14.33
CA GLY A 187 17.53 2.45 15.04
C GLY A 187 17.78 2.34 16.55
N PRO A 188 17.51 3.42 17.32
CA PRO A 188 17.71 3.47 18.76
C PRO A 188 16.63 2.73 19.53
N ASP A 189 16.71 2.74 20.89
CA ASP A 189 15.58 2.31 21.71
C ASP A 189 14.43 3.31 21.62
N LEU A 190 13.35 2.88 20.99
CA LEU A 190 12.14 3.69 20.72
C LEU A 190 11.08 3.54 21.82
N LYS A 191 11.42 2.93 22.97
CA LYS A 191 10.44 2.57 24.00
C LYS A 191 9.55 3.75 24.43
N SER A 192 10.15 4.93 24.68
CA SER A 192 9.36 6.11 25.11
C SER A 192 8.32 6.55 24.08
N MET A 193 8.66 6.48 22.80
CA MET A 193 7.72 6.80 21.72
C MET A 193 6.64 5.73 21.57
N ILE A 194 7.04 4.46 21.64
CA ILE A 194 6.12 3.32 21.56
C ILE A 194 5.13 3.34 22.72
N ASP A 195 5.58 3.61 23.95
CA ASP A 195 4.70 3.71 25.11
C ASP A 195 3.65 4.84 24.92
N THR A 196 4.06 6.00 24.38
CA THR A 196 3.16 7.14 24.13
C THR A 196 2.08 6.78 23.10
N CYS A 197 2.46 6.25 21.93
CA CYS A 197 1.52 5.93 20.88
C CYS A 197 0.63 4.72 21.24
N SER A 198 1.19 3.72 21.91
CA SER A 198 0.45 2.52 22.35
C SER A 198 -0.63 2.88 23.37
N ASP A 199 -0.31 3.74 24.35
CA ASP A 199 -1.28 4.20 25.34
C ASP A 199 -2.43 4.96 24.67
N TRP A 200 -2.10 5.82 23.70
CA TRP A 200 -3.13 6.60 23.00
C TRP A 200 -4.04 5.69 22.16
N VAL A 201 -3.48 4.83 21.32
CA VAL A 201 -4.26 3.93 20.44
C VAL A 201 -5.14 2.98 21.27
N ALA A 202 -4.58 2.36 22.31
CA ALA A 202 -5.30 1.35 23.07
C ALA A 202 -6.36 1.95 24.02
N LYS A 203 -6.13 3.16 24.58
CA LYS A 203 -6.95 3.66 25.70
C LYS A 203 -7.63 5.01 25.44
N ARG A 204 -7.09 5.86 24.57
CA ARG A 204 -7.56 7.24 24.41
C ARG A 204 -8.34 7.47 23.12
N GLN A 205 -8.17 6.62 22.12
CA GLN A 205 -8.95 6.66 20.88
C GLN A 205 -10.45 6.51 21.19
N PHE A 206 -11.26 7.38 20.59
CA PHE A 206 -12.72 7.31 20.73
C PHE A 206 -13.27 5.97 20.18
N ARG A 207 -14.23 5.39 20.91
CA ARG A 207 -14.86 4.13 20.55
C ARG A 207 -16.37 4.23 20.65
N LEU A 208 -17.06 3.40 19.87
CA LEU A 208 -18.48 3.13 20.04
C LEU A 208 -18.72 2.28 21.31
N GLU A 209 -19.98 2.10 21.70
CA GLU A 209 -20.37 1.30 22.87
C GLU A 209 -19.89 -0.16 22.81
N ASP A 210 -19.79 -0.73 21.62
CA ASP A 210 -19.29 -2.10 21.41
C ASP A 210 -17.76 -2.21 21.38
N GLY A 211 -17.04 -1.11 21.62
CA GLY A 211 -15.59 -1.04 21.62
C GLY A 211 -14.96 -0.74 20.26
N THR A 212 -15.74 -0.68 19.17
CA THR A 212 -15.23 -0.35 17.84
C THR A 212 -14.66 1.07 17.81
N MET A 213 -13.42 1.23 17.35
CA MET A 213 -12.80 2.55 17.19
C MET A 213 -13.54 3.38 16.14
N ALA A 214 -13.75 4.67 16.44
CA ALA A 214 -14.53 5.58 15.61
C ALA A 214 -13.95 6.99 15.67
N ARG A 215 -14.45 7.88 14.78
CA ARG A 215 -14.09 9.30 14.73
C ARG A 215 -15.25 10.17 15.22
N LYS A 216 -14.90 11.32 15.87
CA LYS A 216 -15.85 12.41 16.19
C LYS A 216 -15.74 13.58 15.20
N ARG A 217 -14.85 13.49 14.24
CA ARG A 217 -14.57 14.53 13.24
C ARG A 217 -13.96 13.93 11.96
N PRO A 218 -14.12 14.55 10.80
CA PRO A 218 -14.88 15.78 10.53
C PRO A 218 -16.39 15.60 10.68
N GLN A 219 -16.91 14.37 10.54
CA GLN A 219 -18.30 14.03 10.78
C GLN A 219 -18.46 13.48 12.20
N GLU A 220 -19.53 13.86 12.86
CA GLU A 220 -19.85 13.36 14.19
C GLU A 220 -20.19 11.87 14.12
N VAL A 221 -19.48 11.06 14.92
CA VAL A 221 -19.60 9.61 15.03
C VAL A 221 -19.60 8.90 13.65
N SER A 222 -18.39 8.75 13.11
CA SER A 222 -18.18 8.05 11.84
C SER A 222 -17.11 6.97 11.97
N LEU A 223 -17.19 5.97 11.09
CA LEU A 223 -16.14 4.98 10.82
C LEU A 223 -15.58 5.25 9.43
N TRP A 224 -14.28 5.14 9.31
CA TRP A 224 -13.57 5.19 8.04
C TRP A 224 -12.80 3.87 7.86
N ALA A 225 -12.84 3.29 6.68
CA ALA A 225 -12.10 2.07 6.41
C ALA A 225 -10.57 2.26 6.52
N ASP A 226 -10.11 3.50 6.34
CA ASP A 226 -8.73 3.93 6.59
C ASP A 226 -8.28 3.63 8.03
N ASP A 227 -9.19 3.80 9.00
CA ASP A 227 -8.91 3.55 10.42
C ASP A 227 -8.62 2.09 10.73
N MET A 228 -9.01 1.16 9.86
CA MET A 228 -8.57 -0.23 9.99
C MET A 228 -7.04 -0.31 9.96
N TYR A 229 -6.38 0.34 9.00
CA TYR A 229 -4.92 0.33 8.94
C TYR A 229 -4.27 1.29 9.96
N MET A 230 -4.95 2.35 10.34
CA MET A 230 -4.43 3.28 11.35
C MET A 230 -4.57 2.76 12.79
N SER A 231 -5.24 1.63 13.03
CA SER A 231 -5.40 1.05 14.36
C SER A 231 -4.91 -0.38 14.48
N ILE A 232 -5.40 -1.26 13.62
CA ILE A 232 -5.24 -2.72 13.74
C ILE A 232 -3.77 -3.16 13.71
N PRO A 233 -2.92 -2.70 12.78
CA PRO A 233 -1.50 -3.05 12.81
C PRO A 233 -0.77 -2.60 14.08
N ALA A 234 -1.11 -1.43 14.64
CA ALA A 234 -0.52 -0.97 15.89
C ALA A 234 -0.89 -1.89 17.06
N LEU A 235 -2.18 -2.26 17.18
CA LEU A 235 -2.64 -3.21 18.19
C LEU A 235 -2.01 -4.60 18.02
N ALA A 236 -1.94 -5.10 16.78
CA ALA A 236 -1.32 -6.38 16.46
C ALA A 236 0.16 -6.42 16.86
N GLU A 237 0.92 -5.37 16.52
CA GLU A 237 2.33 -5.25 16.89
C GLU A 237 2.54 -5.03 18.40
N MET A 238 1.63 -4.35 19.09
CA MET A 238 1.63 -4.29 20.56
C MET A 238 1.45 -5.69 21.16
N GLY A 239 0.53 -6.50 20.61
CA GLY A 239 0.36 -7.91 21.00
C GLY A 239 1.64 -8.71 20.82
N ARG A 240 2.28 -8.58 19.66
CA ARG A 240 3.56 -9.22 19.34
C ARG A 240 4.70 -8.76 20.26
N LEU A 241 4.80 -7.45 20.54
CA LEU A 241 5.85 -6.89 21.38
C LEU A 241 5.73 -7.29 22.85
N THR A 242 4.50 -7.35 23.37
CA THR A 242 4.23 -7.52 24.80
C THR A 242 3.82 -8.93 25.18
N GLY A 243 3.43 -9.77 24.21
CA GLY A 243 2.81 -11.07 24.45
C GLY A 243 1.40 -11.00 25.05
N LYS A 244 0.82 -9.80 25.19
CA LYS A 244 -0.48 -9.62 25.84
C LYS A 244 -1.62 -9.85 24.86
N ARG A 245 -2.44 -10.86 25.14
CA ARG A 245 -3.59 -11.25 24.32
C ARG A 245 -4.62 -10.14 24.13
N VAL A 246 -4.81 -9.26 25.12
CA VAL A 246 -5.78 -8.17 25.07
C VAL A 246 -5.62 -7.27 23.82
N HIS A 247 -4.40 -7.09 23.32
CA HIS A 247 -4.17 -6.31 22.11
C HIS A 247 -4.62 -7.04 20.85
N PHE A 248 -4.47 -8.36 20.81
CA PHE A 248 -4.99 -9.18 19.73
C PHE A 248 -6.52 -9.26 19.77
N ASP A 249 -7.10 -9.41 20.96
CA ASP A 249 -8.57 -9.40 21.14
C ASP A 249 -9.16 -8.08 20.65
N ASP A 250 -8.50 -6.93 20.97
CA ASP A 250 -8.91 -5.59 20.53
C ASP A 250 -8.76 -5.43 19.01
N ALA A 251 -7.65 -5.87 18.43
CA ALA A 251 -7.45 -5.84 16.97
C ALA A 251 -8.51 -6.64 16.22
N VAL A 252 -8.79 -7.87 16.66
CA VAL A 252 -9.86 -8.72 16.11
C VAL A 252 -11.22 -8.06 16.28
N GLY A 253 -11.52 -7.52 17.47
CA GLY A 253 -12.76 -6.81 17.76
C GLY A 253 -12.98 -5.64 16.79
N ASN A 254 -11.93 -4.88 16.49
CA ASN A 254 -12.01 -3.77 15.54
C ASN A 254 -12.21 -4.24 14.09
N VAL A 255 -11.54 -5.33 13.65
CA VAL A 255 -11.83 -5.91 12.32
C VAL A 255 -13.29 -6.25 12.20
N LEU A 256 -13.85 -6.98 13.18
CA LEU A 256 -15.23 -7.45 13.11
C LEU A 256 -16.26 -6.31 13.27
N GLY A 257 -16.02 -5.39 14.20
CA GLY A 257 -16.88 -4.24 14.46
C GLY A 257 -16.96 -3.26 13.28
N MET A 258 -15.84 -2.99 12.61
CA MET A 258 -15.81 -2.16 11.41
C MET A 258 -16.43 -2.90 10.21
N SER A 259 -16.13 -4.19 10.04
CA SER A 259 -16.70 -5.01 8.96
C SER A 259 -18.22 -5.12 9.06
N SER A 260 -18.77 -5.26 10.26
CA SER A 260 -20.24 -5.36 10.44
C SER A 260 -21.01 -4.13 9.92
N ARG A 261 -20.35 -2.98 9.80
CA ARG A 261 -20.95 -1.71 9.38
C ARG A 261 -20.59 -1.28 7.96
N MET A 262 -19.40 -1.64 7.49
CA MET A 262 -18.86 -1.12 6.24
C MET A 262 -18.68 -2.19 5.15
N PHE A 263 -18.69 -3.48 5.49
CA PHE A 263 -18.47 -4.53 4.50
C PHE A 263 -19.79 -4.92 3.81
N ASN A 264 -19.75 -4.98 2.48
CA ASN A 264 -20.82 -5.54 1.65
C ASN A 264 -20.48 -6.99 1.28
N PRO A 265 -21.13 -7.99 1.87
CA PRO A 265 -20.79 -9.40 1.62
C PRO A 265 -21.14 -9.90 0.22
N GLN A 266 -22.07 -9.24 -0.50
CA GLN A 266 -22.44 -9.60 -1.86
C GLN A 266 -21.35 -9.20 -2.87
N LEU A 267 -20.71 -8.05 -2.63
CA LEU A 267 -19.64 -7.54 -3.49
C LEU A 267 -18.22 -7.90 -2.99
N GLY A 268 -18.10 -8.31 -1.74
CA GLY A 268 -16.78 -8.52 -1.11
C GLY A 268 -16.00 -7.21 -0.89
N LEU A 269 -16.67 -6.07 -0.76
CA LEU A 269 -16.06 -4.75 -0.72
C LEU A 269 -16.46 -3.97 0.53
N TYR A 270 -15.52 -3.13 1.00
CA TYR A 270 -15.78 -2.12 2.02
C TYR A 270 -16.24 -0.81 1.41
N THR A 271 -17.28 -0.20 1.97
CA THR A 271 -17.57 1.21 1.73
C THR A 271 -16.48 2.07 2.37
N HIS A 272 -16.22 3.28 1.84
CA HIS A 272 -15.21 4.19 2.40
C HIS A 272 -15.47 4.50 3.88
N GLY A 273 -16.73 4.63 4.26
CA GLY A 273 -17.09 4.85 5.65
C GLY A 273 -18.55 4.61 5.97
N TRP A 274 -18.87 4.85 7.23
CA TRP A 274 -20.19 4.73 7.82
C TRP A 274 -20.42 5.93 8.77
N HIS A 275 -21.65 6.42 8.81
CA HIS A 275 -22.08 7.50 9.70
C HIS A 275 -23.21 7.01 10.61
N ALA A 276 -23.11 7.29 11.91
CA ALA A 276 -24.16 6.91 12.86
C ALA A 276 -25.50 7.62 12.58
N ASN A 277 -25.42 8.90 12.20
CA ASN A 277 -26.59 9.78 12.04
C ASN A 277 -27.08 9.89 10.58
N HIS A 278 -26.38 9.25 9.61
CA HIS A 278 -26.68 9.33 8.18
C HIS A 278 -26.55 7.96 7.53
N GLN A 279 -27.32 6.99 8.01
CA GLN A 279 -27.25 5.60 7.52
C GLN A 279 -27.85 5.43 6.13
N ASP A 280 -28.68 6.37 5.68
CA ASP A 280 -29.29 6.50 4.35
C ASP A 280 -28.38 7.19 3.33
N ALA A 281 -27.23 7.75 3.75
CA ALA A 281 -26.28 8.39 2.85
C ALA A 281 -25.73 7.39 1.82
N PRO A 282 -25.48 7.84 0.56
CA PRO A 282 -24.83 7.01 -0.46
C PRO A 282 -23.50 6.45 0.02
N ARG A 283 -23.23 5.19 -0.30
CA ARG A 283 -22.00 4.50 0.07
C ARG A 283 -21.18 4.21 -1.17
N PHE A 284 -19.86 4.48 -1.07
CA PHE A 284 -18.95 4.41 -2.18
C PHE A 284 -17.81 3.43 -1.90
N TYR A 285 -17.47 2.59 -2.88
CA TYR A 285 -16.41 1.58 -2.78
C TYR A 285 -15.08 2.15 -3.30
N TRP A 286 -14.54 3.12 -2.56
CA TRP A 286 -13.26 3.72 -2.89
C TRP A 286 -12.12 2.72 -2.76
N ALA A 287 -11.26 2.62 -3.78
CA ALA A 287 -10.26 1.56 -3.88
C ALA A 287 -9.25 1.59 -2.73
N ARG A 288 -8.68 2.74 -2.40
CA ARG A 288 -7.70 2.85 -1.31
C ARG A 288 -8.29 2.53 0.06
N ALA A 289 -9.55 2.82 0.32
CA ALA A 289 -10.23 2.39 1.54
C ALA A 289 -10.26 0.87 1.66
N ASN A 290 -10.58 0.17 0.58
CA ASN A 290 -10.49 -1.29 0.50
C ASN A 290 -9.05 -1.78 0.67
N GLY A 291 -8.07 -1.06 0.09
CA GLY A 291 -6.65 -1.34 0.29
C GLY A 291 -6.24 -1.31 1.76
N TRP A 292 -6.65 -0.28 2.49
CA TRP A 292 -6.38 -0.18 3.92
C TRP A 292 -6.99 -1.33 4.73
N ALA A 293 -8.22 -1.72 4.40
CA ALA A 293 -8.90 -2.82 5.08
C ALA A 293 -8.18 -4.16 4.91
N VAL A 294 -7.79 -4.51 3.67
CA VAL A 294 -7.08 -5.78 3.42
C VAL A 294 -5.65 -5.77 3.95
N LEU A 295 -4.94 -4.62 3.90
CA LEU A 295 -3.63 -4.47 4.54
C LEU A 295 -3.70 -4.70 6.04
N ALA A 296 -4.68 -4.10 6.71
CA ALA A 296 -4.86 -4.23 8.16
C ALA A 296 -5.10 -5.68 8.59
N MET A 297 -5.97 -6.39 7.86
CA MET A 297 -6.26 -7.80 8.12
C MET A 297 -5.03 -8.69 7.85
N SER A 298 -4.29 -8.40 6.78
CA SER A 298 -3.05 -9.11 6.44
C SER A 298 -1.99 -8.94 7.54
N ASP A 299 -1.72 -7.71 7.97
CA ASP A 299 -0.77 -7.41 9.03
C ASP A 299 -1.16 -8.04 10.38
N LEU A 300 -2.45 -8.10 10.69
CA LEU A 300 -2.94 -8.80 11.89
C LEU A 300 -2.69 -10.30 11.80
N LEU A 301 -3.03 -10.93 10.68
CA LEU A 301 -2.87 -12.39 10.50
C LEU A 301 -1.40 -12.83 10.54
N ASP A 302 -0.45 -11.96 10.16
CA ASP A 302 0.99 -12.23 10.25
C ASP A 302 1.45 -12.51 11.68
N VAL A 303 0.79 -11.91 12.67
CA VAL A 303 1.24 -11.94 14.07
C VAL A 303 0.21 -12.50 15.05
N LEU A 304 -1.04 -12.63 14.63
CA LEU A 304 -2.12 -13.20 15.45
C LEU A 304 -1.83 -14.70 15.67
N PRO A 305 -1.78 -15.20 16.91
CA PRO A 305 -1.62 -16.63 17.17
C PRO A 305 -2.67 -17.46 16.41
N LYS A 306 -2.25 -18.55 15.77
CA LYS A 306 -3.17 -19.37 14.94
C LYS A 306 -4.27 -20.06 15.76
N ASP A 307 -4.04 -20.29 17.05
CA ASP A 307 -5.00 -20.81 18.03
C ASP A 307 -5.94 -19.75 18.60
N HIS A 308 -5.75 -18.47 18.23
CA HIS A 308 -6.64 -17.42 18.65
C HIS A 308 -8.02 -17.60 18.00
N PRO A 309 -9.17 -17.55 18.74
CA PRO A 309 -10.50 -17.82 18.21
C PRO A 309 -10.94 -16.81 17.13
N GLY A 310 -10.28 -15.66 17.05
CA GLY A 310 -10.47 -14.66 16.00
C GLY A 310 -9.73 -14.97 14.70
N TYR A 311 -8.70 -15.82 14.71
CA TYR A 311 -7.89 -16.09 13.51
C TYR A 311 -8.73 -16.56 12.32
N PRO A 312 -9.57 -17.61 12.45
CA PRO A 312 -10.41 -18.06 11.34
C PRO A 312 -11.43 -17.01 10.88
N LYS A 313 -11.89 -16.13 11.77
CA LYS A 313 -12.85 -15.06 11.44
C LYS A 313 -12.21 -13.97 10.59
N VAL A 314 -11.01 -13.51 10.99
CA VAL A 314 -10.24 -12.50 10.24
C VAL A 314 -9.81 -13.07 8.89
N LEU A 315 -9.36 -14.32 8.85
CA LEU A 315 -8.96 -14.98 7.59
C LEU A 315 -10.17 -15.14 6.63
N ALA A 316 -11.33 -15.51 7.13
CA ALA A 316 -12.54 -15.59 6.31
C ALA A 316 -12.95 -14.21 5.76
N GLN A 317 -12.85 -13.16 6.58
CA GLN A 317 -13.13 -11.79 6.16
C GLN A 317 -12.14 -11.31 5.09
N LEU A 318 -10.83 -11.59 5.26
CA LEU A 318 -9.82 -11.28 4.26
C LEU A 318 -10.10 -12.01 2.94
N ARG A 319 -10.38 -13.31 2.99
CA ARG A 319 -10.68 -14.11 1.78
C ARG A 319 -11.91 -13.60 1.03
N ALA A 320 -12.95 -13.21 1.73
CA ALA A 320 -14.15 -12.62 1.12
C ALA A 320 -13.82 -11.30 0.41
N SER A 321 -12.99 -10.45 1.03
CA SER A 321 -12.55 -9.20 0.41
C SER A 321 -11.66 -9.45 -0.81
N LEU A 322 -10.70 -10.38 -0.71
CA LEU A 322 -9.82 -10.69 -1.84
C LEU A 322 -10.59 -11.24 -3.03
N LYS A 323 -11.62 -12.06 -2.79
CA LYS A 323 -12.49 -12.55 -3.87
C LYS A 323 -13.15 -11.39 -4.62
N GLY A 324 -13.83 -10.47 -3.90
CA GLY A 324 -14.49 -9.32 -4.54
C GLY A 324 -13.53 -8.38 -5.26
N ILE A 325 -12.35 -8.12 -4.68
CA ILE A 325 -11.33 -7.27 -5.29
C ILE A 325 -10.74 -7.94 -6.55
N ALA A 326 -10.53 -9.25 -6.54
CA ALA A 326 -9.99 -9.99 -7.69
C ALA A 326 -10.87 -9.86 -8.94
N GLU A 327 -12.18 -9.95 -8.77
CA GLU A 327 -13.17 -9.84 -9.85
C GLU A 327 -13.16 -8.45 -10.55
N LEU A 328 -12.56 -7.44 -9.91
CA LEU A 328 -12.52 -6.06 -10.39
C LEU A 328 -11.15 -5.61 -10.91
N GLN A 329 -10.20 -6.54 -11.05
CA GLN A 329 -8.92 -6.22 -11.70
C GLN A 329 -9.16 -5.87 -13.17
N SER A 330 -8.66 -4.72 -13.63
CA SER A 330 -8.75 -4.34 -15.04
C SER A 330 -7.81 -5.18 -15.92
N GLY A 331 -8.07 -5.22 -17.22
CA GLY A 331 -7.18 -5.87 -18.19
C GLY A 331 -5.75 -5.31 -18.22
N SER A 332 -5.50 -4.14 -17.64
CA SER A 332 -4.16 -3.59 -17.46
C SER A 332 -3.42 -4.16 -16.24
N GLY A 333 -4.09 -4.87 -15.34
CA GLY A 333 -3.56 -5.36 -14.08
C GLY A 333 -3.76 -4.42 -12.88
N LEU A 334 -4.16 -3.16 -13.08
CA LEU A 334 -4.49 -2.22 -12.01
C LEU A 334 -5.99 -2.28 -11.66
N TRP A 335 -6.37 -1.53 -10.63
CA TRP A 335 -7.76 -1.36 -10.19
C TRP A 335 -8.18 0.10 -10.31
N HIS A 336 -9.47 0.31 -10.57
CA HIS A 336 -10.07 1.62 -10.72
C HIS A 336 -10.20 2.35 -9.37
N GLN A 337 -10.17 3.69 -9.39
CA GLN A 337 -10.36 4.58 -8.24
C GLN A 337 -11.63 4.24 -7.44
N MET A 338 -12.73 3.99 -8.15
CA MET A 338 -13.97 3.45 -7.62
C MET A 338 -14.13 2.02 -8.11
N LEU A 339 -14.07 1.05 -7.20
CA LEU A 339 -13.97 -0.36 -7.58
C LEU A 339 -15.15 -0.87 -8.39
N ASP A 340 -16.34 -0.37 -8.10
CA ASP A 340 -17.59 -0.71 -8.80
C ASP A 340 -17.87 0.15 -10.04
N ARG A 341 -16.88 0.98 -10.49
CA ARG A 341 -16.99 1.94 -11.60
C ARG A 341 -15.76 1.87 -12.49
N ASN A 342 -15.86 1.11 -13.56
CA ASN A 342 -14.75 0.91 -14.53
C ASN A 342 -14.48 2.09 -15.46
N ASP A 343 -15.27 3.14 -15.39
CA ASP A 343 -15.07 4.43 -16.07
C ASP A 343 -14.27 5.44 -15.23
N SER A 344 -14.00 5.13 -13.95
CA SER A 344 -13.07 5.91 -13.13
C SER A 344 -11.61 5.57 -13.48
N TYR A 345 -10.67 6.46 -13.17
CA TYR A 345 -9.27 6.24 -13.53
C TYR A 345 -8.64 5.06 -12.75
N LEU A 346 -7.55 4.50 -13.29
CA LEU A 346 -6.77 3.43 -12.65
C LEU A 346 -5.85 4.04 -11.59
N GLU A 347 -5.99 3.58 -10.34
CA GLU A 347 -5.38 4.18 -9.16
C GLU A 347 -4.20 3.35 -8.65
N THR A 348 -3.04 3.98 -8.50
CA THR A 348 -1.79 3.26 -8.21
C THR A 348 -1.66 2.80 -6.77
N SER A 349 -2.04 3.62 -5.76
CA SER A 349 -1.83 3.25 -4.36
C SER A 349 -2.66 2.05 -3.94
N ALA A 350 -3.93 2.02 -4.29
CA ALA A 350 -4.81 0.89 -4.02
C ALA A 350 -4.35 -0.37 -4.78
N SER A 351 -3.98 -0.21 -6.06
CA SER A 351 -3.44 -1.32 -6.85
C SER A 351 -2.19 -1.93 -6.23
N ALA A 352 -1.30 -1.09 -5.65
CA ALA A 352 -0.12 -1.57 -4.93
C ALA A 352 -0.49 -2.32 -3.64
N MET A 353 -1.48 -1.81 -2.88
CA MET A 353 -1.99 -2.51 -1.69
C MET A 353 -2.58 -3.87 -2.05
N PHE A 354 -3.40 -3.94 -3.08
CA PHE A 354 -4.02 -5.19 -3.54
C PHE A 354 -2.97 -6.18 -4.05
N THR A 355 -2.05 -5.74 -4.90
CA THR A 355 -0.94 -6.57 -5.41
C THR A 355 -0.11 -7.14 -4.25
N TYR A 356 0.22 -6.32 -3.25
CA TYR A 356 0.90 -6.77 -2.05
C TYR A 356 0.11 -7.88 -1.35
N VAL A 357 -1.17 -7.62 -1.02
CA VAL A 357 -1.96 -8.58 -0.22
C VAL A 357 -2.24 -9.86 -1.00
N PHE A 358 -2.46 -9.81 -2.31
CA PHE A 358 -2.57 -11.01 -3.14
C PHE A 358 -1.29 -11.85 -3.12
N ALA A 359 -0.14 -11.23 -3.38
CA ALA A 359 1.15 -11.92 -3.35
C ALA A 359 1.43 -12.51 -1.95
N HIS A 360 1.17 -11.72 -0.91
CA HIS A 360 1.38 -12.12 0.48
C HIS A 360 0.46 -13.28 0.89
N ALA A 361 -0.85 -13.18 0.60
CA ALA A 361 -1.82 -14.23 0.91
C ALA A 361 -1.51 -15.56 0.19
N VAL A 362 -0.99 -15.50 -1.03
CA VAL A 362 -0.48 -16.67 -1.75
C VAL A 362 0.76 -17.23 -1.05
N ASN A 363 1.72 -16.37 -0.70
CA ASN A 363 2.95 -16.76 -0.02
C ASN A 363 2.72 -17.40 1.36
N GLU A 364 1.69 -16.94 2.09
CA GLU A 364 1.28 -17.49 3.39
C GLU A 364 0.34 -18.70 3.29
N GLY A 365 -0.09 -19.07 2.07
CA GLY A 365 -1.06 -20.18 1.87
C GLY A 365 -2.47 -19.83 2.36
N TRP A 366 -2.79 -18.56 2.50
CA TRP A 366 -4.14 -18.13 2.89
C TRP A 366 -5.14 -18.27 1.75
N VAL A 367 -4.66 -18.18 0.51
CA VAL A 367 -5.47 -18.34 -0.72
C VAL A 367 -4.75 -19.22 -1.73
N SER A 368 -5.50 -19.72 -2.73
CA SER A 368 -4.97 -20.59 -3.78
C SER A 368 -3.94 -19.85 -4.65
N PRO A 369 -2.73 -20.38 -4.83
CA PRO A 369 -1.76 -19.84 -5.77
C PRO A 369 -2.26 -19.89 -7.22
N THR A 370 -2.98 -20.93 -7.60
CA THR A 370 -3.52 -21.13 -8.95
C THR A 370 -4.52 -20.01 -9.31
N THR A 371 -5.33 -19.59 -8.36
CA THR A 371 -6.35 -18.54 -8.59
C THR A 371 -5.75 -17.13 -8.50
N TYR A 372 -4.88 -16.87 -7.50
CA TYR A 372 -4.50 -15.50 -7.15
C TYR A 372 -3.06 -15.12 -7.51
N GLY A 373 -2.21 -16.10 -7.88
CA GLY A 373 -0.81 -15.81 -8.22
C GLY A 373 -0.68 -14.95 -9.47
N SER A 374 -1.46 -15.25 -10.52
CA SER A 374 -1.48 -14.46 -11.75
C SER A 374 -2.04 -13.06 -11.56
N ILE A 375 -3.00 -12.88 -10.64
CA ILE A 375 -3.56 -11.56 -10.26
C ILE A 375 -2.46 -10.67 -9.66
N ALA A 376 -1.69 -11.22 -8.71
CA ALA A 376 -0.56 -10.51 -8.12
C ALA A 376 0.51 -10.16 -9.15
N GLN A 377 0.83 -11.09 -10.07
CA GLN A 377 1.80 -10.86 -11.13
C GLN A 377 1.34 -9.77 -12.11
N ALA A 378 0.10 -9.82 -12.60
CA ALA A 378 -0.46 -8.80 -13.47
C ALA A 378 -0.46 -7.43 -12.81
N GLY A 379 -0.84 -7.37 -11.52
CA GLY A 379 -0.77 -6.16 -10.71
C GLY A 379 0.64 -5.56 -10.69
N TRP A 380 1.67 -6.37 -10.42
CA TRP A 380 3.05 -5.89 -10.41
C TRP A 380 3.54 -5.47 -11.81
N ASN A 381 3.20 -6.22 -12.86
CA ASN A 381 3.58 -5.84 -14.22
C ASN A 381 3.08 -4.43 -14.55
N ALA A 382 1.86 -4.10 -14.18
CA ALA A 382 1.30 -2.76 -14.37
C ALA A 382 1.94 -1.72 -13.43
N LEU A 383 2.13 -2.04 -12.16
CA LEU A 383 2.73 -1.14 -11.15
C LEU A 383 4.17 -0.78 -11.49
N SER A 384 4.94 -1.71 -12.05
CA SER A 384 6.34 -1.46 -12.46
C SER A 384 6.45 -0.32 -13.47
N THR A 385 5.41 -0.07 -14.27
CA THR A 385 5.34 1.03 -15.23
C THR A 385 4.99 2.38 -14.60
N ARG A 386 4.60 2.40 -13.33
CA ARG A 386 4.24 3.61 -12.56
C ARG A 386 5.40 4.19 -11.77
N ILE A 387 6.58 3.63 -11.88
CA ILE A 387 7.80 4.14 -11.26
C ILE A 387 8.60 4.86 -12.33
N ASN A 388 8.73 6.18 -12.23
CA ASN A 388 9.49 6.96 -13.20
C ASN A 388 11.01 6.91 -12.95
N SER A 389 11.78 7.51 -13.86
CA SER A 389 13.26 7.50 -13.79
C SER A 389 13.85 8.18 -12.55
N LEU A 390 13.08 9.01 -11.84
CA LEU A 390 13.50 9.65 -10.58
C LEU A 390 13.19 8.80 -9.34
N GLY A 391 12.47 7.68 -9.50
CA GLY A 391 11.99 6.84 -8.41
C GLY A 391 10.67 7.32 -7.80
N GLN A 392 9.95 8.22 -8.48
CA GLN A 392 8.64 8.70 -8.04
C GLN A 392 7.54 7.73 -8.50
N VAL A 393 6.47 7.65 -7.72
CA VAL A 393 5.31 6.79 -7.97
C VAL A 393 4.18 7.63 -8.58
N GLU A 394 3.85 7.35 -9.83
CA GLU A 394 2.85 8.06 -10.62
C GLU A 394 1.44 7.48 -10.44
N GLY A 395 0.41 8.29 -10.72
CA GLY A 395 -0.99 7.84 -10.71
C GLY A 395 -1.58 7.57 -9.32
N THR A 396 -0.97 8.12 -8.27
CA THR A 396 -1.44 8.00 -6.89
C THR A 396 -2.47 9.10 -6.57
N CYS A 397 -3.66 8.71 -6.15
CA CYS A 397 -4.69 9.63 -5.66
C CYS A 397 -4.21 10.38 -4.42
N VAL A 398 -4.39 11.68 -4.40
CA VAL A 398 -4.09 12.53 -3.21
C VAL A 398 -4.94 12.15 -2.00
N GLY A 399 -4.68 12.75 -0.85
CA GLY A 399 -5.48 12.59 0.37
C GLY A 399 -6.97 12.81 0.10
N THR A 400 -7.82 11.92 0.59
CA THR A 400 -9.25 11.87 0.25
C THR A 400 -10.05 11.72 1.54
N THR A 401 -10.94 12.65 1.81
CA THR A 401 -11.87 12.59 2.95
C THR A 401 -13.12 11.77 2.59
N LEU A 402 -13.85 11.34 3.60
CA LEU A 402 -15.16 10.74 3.39
C LEU A 402 -16.15 11.78 2.84
N ALA A 403 -16.71 11.50 1.68
CA ALA A 403 -17.67 12.37 0.98
C ALA A 403 -18.98 11.64 0.70
N SER A 404 -20.06 12.39 0.54
CA SER A 404 -21.40 11.90 0.27
C SER A 404 -21.80 12.01 -1.20
N ASP A 405 -20.89 12.41 -2.10
CA ASP A 405 -21.15 12.46 -3.54
C ASP A 405 -20.06 11.76 -4.35
N MET A 406 -20.46 11.19 -5.50
CA MET A 406 -19.59 10.44 -6.39
C MET A 406 -18.61 11.35 -7.15
N VAL A 407 -19.01 12.57 -7.47
CA VAL A 407 -18.20 13.52 -8.25
C VAL A 407 -16.90 13.84 -7.53
N TYR A 408 -16.96 13.97 -6.20
CA TYR A 408 -15.79 14.18 -5.36
C TYR A 408 -14.74 13.06 -5.57
N TYR A 409 -15.15 11.79 -5.57
CA TYR A 409 -14.23 10.65 -5.74
C TYR A 409 -13.67 10.58 -7.16
N TYR A 410 -14.50 10.78 -8.18
CA TYR A 410 -14.09 10.71 -9.59
C TYR A 410 -13.04 11.76 -9.95
N HIS A 411 -13.15 12.94 -9.36
CA HIS A 411 -12.29 14.08 -9.68
C HIS A 411 -11.17 14.32 -8.67
N ARG A 412 -10.90 13.36 -7.75
CA ARG A 412 -9.69 13.46 -6.94
C ARG A 412 -8.45 13.41 -7.85
N PRO A 413 -7.57 14.41 -7.78
CA PRO A 413 -6.37 14.42 -8.62
C PRO A 413 -5.39 13.32 -8.20
N THR A 414 -4.52 12.94 -9.14
CA THR A 414 -3.34 12.12 -8.84
C THR A 414 -2.10 13.00 -8.80
N SER A 415 -1.11 12.60 -8.01
CA SER A 415 0.16 13.32 -7.90
C SER A 415 1.29 12.36 -7.57
N VAL A 416 2.47 12.64 -8.10
CA VAL A 416 3.73 12.00 -7.67
C VAL A 416 4.10 12.40 -6.23
N ASP A 417 3.54 13.50 -5.73
CA ASP A 417 3.76 13.98 -4.36
C ASP A 417 2.80 13.33 -3.35
N ALA A 418 1.89 12.46 -3.80
CA ALA A 418 1.00 11.72 -2.92
C ALA A 418 1.76 10.53 -2.28
N LEU A 419 2.12 10.68 -1.00
CA LEU A 419 2.89 9.67 -0.24
C LEU A 419 2.22 8.29 -0.16
N HIS A 420 0.91 8.21 -0.37
CA HIS A 420 0.12 6.98 -0.28
C HIS A 420 0.59 5.85 -1.21
N GLY A 421 1.28 6.17 -2.31
CA GLY A 421 1.79 5.18 -3.26
C GLY A 421 3.09 4.50 -2.81
N TYR A 422 3.95 5.20 -2.08
CA TYR A 422 5.35 4.76 -1.86
C TYR A 422 5.47 3.55 -0.93
N GLY A 423 4.83 3.58 0.23
CA GLY A 423 4.84 2.44 1.16
C GLY A 423 4.24 1.16 0.55
N PRO A 424 3.03 1.22 0.01
CA PRO A 424 2.42 0.07 -0.67
C PRO A 424 3.25 -0.46 -1.85
N MET A 425 3.88 0.41 -2.65
CA MET A 425 4.74 -0.01 -3.75
C MET A 425 5.96 -0.79 -3.26
N LEU A 426 6.60 -0.34 -2.17
CA LEU A 426 7.71 -1.05 -1.53
C LEU A 426 7.27 -2.43 -1.02
N MET A 427 6.09 -2.52 -0.39
CA MET A 427 5.53 -3.77 0.08
C MET A 427 5.21 -4.72 -1.08
N ALA A 428 4.54 -4.23 -2.13
CA ALA A 428 4.16 -5.02 -3.29
C ALA A 428 5.37 -5.64 -3.98
N GLY A 429 6.38 -4.83 -4.30
CA GLY A 429 7.59 -5.36 -4.96
C GLY A 429 8.34 -6.36 -4.09
N ALA A 430 8.41 -6.14 -2.77
CA ALA A 430 9.03 -7.09 -1.85
C ALA A 430 8.29 -8.44 -1.86
N GLU A 431 6.96 -8.46 -1.77
CA GLU A 431 6.20 -9.72 -1.79
C GLU A 431 6.20 -10.40 -3.16
N ILE A 432 6.28 -9.64 -4.25
CA ILE A 432 6.49 -10.20 -5.59
C ILE A 432 7.87 -10.89 -5.69
N ILE A 433 8.93 -10.31 -5.12
CA ILE A 433 10.24 -10.99 -5.04
C ILE A 433 10.10 -12.31 -4.27
N ARG A 434 9.36 -12.31 -3.17
CA ARG A 434 9.10 -13.51 -2.38
C ARG A 434 8.29 -14.53 -3.17
N LEU A 435 7.25 -14.10 -3.88
CA LEU A 435 6.39 -14.96 -4.71
C LEU A 435 7.19 -15.66 -5.83
N VAL A 436 8.03 -14.90 -6.55
CA VAL A 436 8.89 -15.46 -7.61
C VAL A 436 9.91 -16.46 -7.08
N LYS A 437 10.41 -16.25 -5.86
CA LYS A 437 11.38 -17.12 -5.20
C LYS A 437 10.75 -18.27 -4.40
N ASN A 438 9.42 -18.31 -4.28
CA ASN A 438 8.76 -19.26 -3.41
C ASN A 438 8.94 -20.71 -3.89
N PRO A 439 9.65 -21.56 -3.14
CA PRO A 439 9.93 -22.93 -3.57
C PRO A 439 8.72 -23.86 -3.54
N ALA A 440 7.60 -23.42 -2.93
CA ALA A 440 6.37 -24.21 -2.84
C ALA A 440 5.60 -24.26 -4.17
N PHE A 441 5.95 -23.38 -5.12
CA PHE A 441 5.24 -23.27 -6.40
C PHE A 441 6.14 -23.61 -7.57
N GLU A 442 5.52 -24.08 -8.65
CA GLU A 442 6.05 -24.12 -9.99
C GLU A 442 5.22 -23.16 -10.84
N VAL A 443 5.89 -22.29 -11.61
CA VAL A 443 5.19 -21.37 -12.52
C VAL A 443 5.27 -21.94 -13.92
N GLN A 444 4.12 -22.25 -14.51
CA GLN A 444 3.99 -22.75 -15.88
C GLN A 444 3.44 -21.64 -16.77
N HIS A 445 4.10 -21.39 -17.92
CA HIS A 445 3.58 -20.50 -18.94
C HIS A 445 2.90 -21.33 -20.02
N LYS A 446 1.58 -21.28 -20.08
CA LYS A 446 0.78 -22.02 -21.07
C LYS A 446 -0.33 -21.11 -21.60
N VAL A 447 -0.58 -21.20 -22.91
CA VAL A 447 -1.65 -20.45 -23.57
C VAL A 447 -1.65 -18.96 -23.15
N ARG A 448 -0.44 -18.34 -23.13
CA ARG A 448 -0.18 -16.92 -22.79
C ARG A 448 -0.47 -16.51 -21.36
N THR A 449 -0.75 -17.43 -20.46
CA THR A 449 -1.01 -17.16 -19.05
C THR A 449 0.02 -17.84 -18.17
N TYR A 450 0.25 -17.26 -17.00
CA TYR A 450 1.14 -17.83 -15.99
C TYR A 450 0.29 -18.53 -14.93
N HIS A 451 0.60 -19.81 -14.71
CA HIS A 451 -0.10 -20.66 -13.76
C HIS A 451 0.83 -20.96 -12.59
N TYR A 452 0.46 -20.53 -11.39
CA TYR A 452 1.19 -20.81 -10.15
C TYR A 452 0.68 -22.12 -9.56
N MET A 453 1.45 -23.18 -9.76
CA MET A 453 1.05 -24.53 -9.38
C MET A 453 1.74 -24.97 -8.10
N PRO A 454 1.04 -25.49 -7.08
CA PRO A 454 1.68 -26.13 -5.95
C PRO A 454 2.55 -27.30 -6.41
N LYS A 455 3.81 -27.39 -5.95
CA LYS A 455 4.69 -28.53 -6.27
C LYS A 455 4.09 -29.82 -5.71
N GLY A 456 3.96 -30.83 -6.59
CA GLY A 456 3.39 -32.13 -6.22
C GLY A 456 1.86 -32.17 -6.16
N GLY A 457 1.18 -31.06 -6.50
CA GLY A 457 -0.27 -31.04 -6.65
C GLY A 457 -0.71 -31.59 -8.01
N GLN A 458 -1.69 -32.48 -8.00
CA GLN A 458 -2.41 -32.81 -9.23
C GLN A 458 -3.27 -31.59 -9.60
N THR A 459 -3.03 -31.03 -10.78
CA THR A 459 -3.91 -30.03 -11.36
C THR A 459 -5.05 -30.70 -12.08
N ASP A 460 -6.22 -30.59 -11.54
CA ASP A 460 -7.41 -30.89 -12.32
C ASP A 460 -7.75 -29.66 -13.18
N TYR A 461 -7.20 -29.61 -14.38
CA TYR A 461 -7.51 -28.58 -15.38
C TYR A 461 -8.93 -28.66 -15.93
N ARG A 462 -9.74 -29.63 -15.48
CA ARG A 462 -11.10 -29.86 -15.98
C ARG A 462 -12.15 -28.90 -15.42
N GLU A 463 -11.79 -28.10 -14.41
CA GLU A 463 -12.73 -27.14 -13.82
C GLU A 463 -12.76 -25.75 -14.49
N HIS A 464 -11.99 -25.56 -15.58
CA HIS A 464 -11.85 -24.24 -16.24
C HIS A 464 -12.13 -24.26 -17.75
N HIS A 465 -12.97 -25.22 -18.21
CA HIS A 465 -13.46 -25.27 -19.60
C HIS A 465 -14.98 -25.31 -19.63
#